data_23678e8fe25b13fc31e99e7e6839f131
#
_entry.id   23678e8fe25b13fc31e99e7e6839f131
#
_cell.length_a   1.000
_cell.length_b   1.000
_cell.length_c   1.000
_cell.angle_alpha   90.00
_cell.angle_beta   90.00
_cell.angle_gamma   90.00
#
_symmetry.space_group_name_H-M   'P 1'
#
loop_
_entity.id
_entity.type
_entity.pdbx_description
1 polymer ?
#
loop_
_entity_poly.entity_id
_entity_poly.type
_entity_poly.pdbx_seq_one_letter_code
_entity_poly.pdbx_strand_id
1 'polypeptide(L)'
;MFRRYKLKNFDFLLVLLVIALNVIGILAIGSAKQSVQSKQILGMAVGLIAMLVIAFLDYSRLLKLAWIGYLFVIVTLILVHFFGRSANGAARWLDLGFFDLQPSETAKILLILFYAQFIMKYREQFLSLIHISEPTRHAQI
;
A
#
# COMPACT_ATOMS: atom_id res chain seq x y z
N MET A 1 15.72 7.77 17.84
CA MET A 1 15.61 6.76 18.89
C MET A 1 15.21 5.44 18.21
N PHE A 2 16.13 4.48 18.10
CA PHE A 2 15.86 3.19 17.46
C PHE A 2 15.00 2.35 18.40
N ARG A 3 13.70 2.22 18.12
CA ARG A 3 12.87 1.23 18.79
C ARG A 3 13.41 -0.13 18.36
N ARG A 4 14.12 -0.84 19.26
CA ARG A 4 14.54 -2.22 19.03
C ARG A 4 13.27 -3.05 18.78
N TYR A 5 13.04 -3.42 17.54
CA TYR A 5 12.03 -4.40 17.18
C TYR A 5 12.37 -5.69 17.92
N LYS A 6 11.55 -6.04 18.90
CA LYS A 6 11.68 -7.34 19.57
C LYS A 6 11.04 -8.33 18.62
N LEU A 7 11.78 -9.30 18.12
CA LEU A 7 11.29 -10.44 17.35
C LEU A 7 10.08 -11.13 18.03
N LYS A 8 9.94 -10.97 19.34
CA LYS A 8 8.82 -11.45 20.14
C LYS A 8 7.45 -10.86 19.70
N ASN A 9 7.44 -9.71 19.03
CA ASN A 9 6.21 -9.03 18.56
C ASN A 9 5.95 -9.28 17.07
N PHE A 10 6.69 -10.20 16.45
CA PHE A 10 6.50 -10.56 15.04
C PHE A 10 5.34 -11.55 14.94
N ASP A 11 4.35 -11.21 14.15
CA ASP A 11 3.16 -12.05 13.95
C ASP A 11 3.44 -13.16 12.92
N PHE A 12 3.94 -14.28 13.42
CA PHE A 12 4.21 -15.46 12.60
C PHE A 12 2.95 -16.07 12.00
N LEU A 13 1.80 -15.93 12.67
CA LEU A 13 0.52 -16.43 12.16
C LEU A 13 0.11 -15.67 10.89
N LEU A 14 0.26 -14.34 10.89
CA LEU A 14 0.00 -13.53 9.71
C LEU A 14 0.86 -13.97 8.53
N VAL A 15 2.16 -14.18 8.75
CA VAL A 15 3.07 -14.63 7.68
C VAL A 15 2.68 -16.00 7.15
N LEU A 16 2.34 -16.93 8.03
CA LEU A 16 1.87 -18.27 7.64
C LEU A 16 0.61 -18.18 6.77
N LEU A 17 -0.36 -17.35 7.16
CA LEU A 17 -1.61 -17.16 6.40
C LEU A 17 -1.34 -16.54 5.02
N VAL A 18 -0.43 -15.57 4.94
CA VAL A 18 -0.02 -14.96 3.66
C VAL A 18 0.62 -16.01 2.74
N ILE A 19 1.52 -16.85 3.28
CA ILE A 19 2.14 -17.93 2.50
C ILE A 19 1.09 -18.94 2.04
N ALA A 20 0.19 -19.37 2.93
CA ALA A 20 -0.87 -20.32 2.60
C ALA A 20 -1.78 -19.80 1.47
N LEU A 21 -2.22 -18.54 1.56
CA LEU A 21 -3.01 -17.89 0.52
C LEU A 21 -2.27 -17.82 -0.83
N ASN A 22 -0.99 -17.48 -0.82
CA ASN A 22 -0.18 -17.44 -2.04
C ASN A 22 -0.02 -18.83 -2.67
N VAL A 23 0.21 -19.87 -1.86
CA VAL A 23 0.30 -21.25 -2.36
C VAL A 23 -1.01 -21.68 -3.02
N ILE A 24 -2.15 -21.44 -2.36
CA ILE A 24 -3.48 -21.73 -2.93
C ILE A 24 -3.67 -20.95 -4.25
N GLY A 25 -3.30 -19.67 -4.29
CA GLY A 25 -3.37 -18.86 -5.50
C GLY A 25 -2.52 -19.40 -6.65
N ILE A 26 -1.28 -19.84 -6.37
CA ILE A 26 -0.39 -20.44 -7.37
C ILE A 26 -0.98 -21.75 -7.93
N LEU A 27 -1.56 -22.59 -7.08
CA LEU A 27 -2.21 -23.83 -7.51
C LEU A 27 -3.44 -23.55 -8.38
N ALA A 28 -4.27 -22.60 -7.97
CA ALA A 28 -5.46 -22.21 -8.73
C ALA A 28 -5.08 -21.60 -10.09
N ILE A 29 -4.08 -20.73 -10.16
CA ILE A 29 -3.60 -20.15 -11.43
C ILE A 29 -2.93 -21.23 -12.30
N GLY A 30 -2.16 -22.14 -11.69
CA GLY A 30 -1.52 -23.23 -12.42
C GLY A 30 -2.52 -24.17 -13.09
N SER A 31 -3.67 -24.44 -12.47
CA SER A 31 -4.76 -25.22 -13.04
C SER A 31 -5.49 -24.50 -14.19
N ALA A 32 -5.60 -23.16 -14.11
CA ALA A 32 -6.29 -22.37 -15.12
C ALA A 32 -5.38 -22.01 -16.31
N LYS A 33 -4.13 -21.60 -16.06
CA LYS A 33 -3.18 -21.16 -17.09
C LYS A 33 -1.73 -21.37 -16.64
N GLN A 34 -1.15 -22.50 -17.01
CA GLN A 34 0.20 -22.88 -16.62
C GLN A 34 1.29 -21.87 -17.04
N SER A 35 1.11 -21.17 -18.17
CA SER A 35 2.09 -20.17 -18.65
C SER A 35 2.25 -18.96 -17.74
N VAL A 36 1.29 -18.68 -16.85
CA VAL A 36 1.29 -17.54 -15.92
C VAL A 36 1.82 -17.96 -14.54
N GLN A 37 1.82 -19.27 -14.23
CA GLN A 37 2.22 -19.80 -12.93
C GLN A 37 3.65 -19.39 -12.53
N SER A 38 4.61 -19.43 -13.45
CA SER A 38 5.99 -19.01 -13.19
C SER A 38 6.11 -17.54 -12.79
N LYS A 39 5.32 -16.66 -13.44
CA LYS A 39 5.25 -15.23 -13.07
C LYS A 39 4.67 -15.05 -11.68
N GLN A 40 3.68 -15.85 -11.31
CA GLN A 40 3.06 -15.81 -9.98
C GLN A 40 4.02 -16.26 -8.88
N ILE A 41 4.82 -17.32 -9.13
CA ILE A 41 5.84 -17.78 -8.19
C ILE A 41 6.90 -16.69 -7.97
N LEU A 42 7.36 -16.07 -9.06
CA LEU A 42 8.32 -14.96 -8.97
C LEU A 42 7.73 -13.79 -8.18
N GLY A 43 6.47 -13.42 -8.46
CA GLY A 43 5.76 -12.36 -7.74
C GLY A 43 5.63 -12.67 -6.25
N MET A 44 5.30 -13.91 -5.87
CA MET A 44 5.28 -14.36 -4.48
C MET A 44 6.65 -14.21 -3.81
N ALA A 45 7.73 -14.65 -4.47
CA ALA A 45 9.08 -14.57 -3.91
C ALA A 45 9.48 -13.10 -3.65
N VAL A 46 9.28 -12.23 -4.65
CA VAL A 46 9.56 -10.78 -4.53
C VAL A 46 8.68 -10.14 -3.47
N GLY A 47 7.39 -10.47 -3.42
CA GLY A 47 6.45 -9.96 -2.43
C GLY A 47 6.80 -10.35 -1.00
N LEU A 48 7.20 -11.60 -0.77
CA LEU A 48 7.65 -12.07 0.55
C LEU A 48 8.94 -11.37 0.99
N ILE A 49 9.91 -11.20 0.09
CA ILE A 49 11.14 -10.44 0.38
C ILE A 49 10.79 -9.00 0.74
N ALA A 50 9.96 -8.34 -0.06
CA ALA A 50 9.52 -6.97 0.21
C ALA A 50 8.79 -6.86 1.56
N MET A 51 7.90 -7.81 1.87
CA MET A 51 7.19 -7.88 3.15
C MET A 51 8.16 -7.96 4.32
N LEU A 52 9.17 -8.84 4.24
CA LEU A 52 10.18 -8.98 5.29
C LEU A 52 11.02 -7.70 5.44
N VAL A 53 11.48 -7.12 4.33
CA VAL A 53 12.24 -5.87 4.36
C VAL A 53 11.43 -4.76 5.03
N ILE A 54 10.17 -4.58 4.63
CA ILE A 54 9.29 -3.55 5.20
C ILE A 54 8.98 -3.82 6.68
N ALA A 55 8.83 -5.09 7.09
CA ALA A 55 8.58 -5.47 8.48
C ALA A 55 9.73 -5.06 9.43
N PHE A 56 10.96 -5.01 8.92
CA PHE A 56 12.13 -4.57 9.69
C PHE A 56 12.42 -3.06 9.58
N LEU A 57 11.75 -2.37 8.66
CA LEU A 57 11.89 -0.91 8.54
C LEU A 57 11.08 -0.19 9.63
N ASP A 58 11.64 0.91 10.12
CA ASP A 58 10.90 1.80 11.01
C ASP A 58 9.80 2.54 10.22
N TYR A 59 8.54 2.33 10.61
CA TYR A 59 7.39 2.98 9.98
C TYR A 59 7.49 4.51 9.97
N SER A 60 8.20 5.11 10.93
CA SER A 60 8.43 6.55 10.98
C SER A 60 9.20 7.06 9.77
N ARG A 61 10.07 6.21 9.18
CA ARG A 61 10.79 6.54 7.94
C ARG A 61 9.87 6.44 6.73
N LEU A 62 9.04 5.39 6.68
CA LEU A 62 8.04 5.22 5.62
C LEU A 62 7.07 6.40 5.59
N LEU A 63 6.61 6.86 6.75
CA LEU A 63 5.73 8.02 6.84
C LEU A 63 6.43 9.31 6.34
N LYS A 64 7.72 9.51 6.62
CA LYS A 64 8.46 10.67 6.08
C LYS A 64 8.56 10.67 4.55
N LEU A 65 8.60 9.47 3.95
CA LEU A 65 8.61 9.32 2.49
C LEU A 65 7.21 9.41 1.86
N ALA A 66 6.15 9.48 2.64
CA ALA A 66 4.77 9.48 2.12
C ALA A 66 4.51 10.62 1.13
N TRP A 67 5.12 11.80 1.29
CA TRP A 67 5.03 12.90 0.34
C TRP A 67 5.67 12.58 -1.02
N ILE A 68 6.82 11.91 -0.99
CA ILE A 68 7.50 11.44 -2.21
C ILE A 68 6.64 10.35 -2.86
N GLY A 69 6.08 9.43 -2.07
CA GLY A 69 5.14 8.43 -2.53
C GLY A 69 3.90 9.04 -3.20
N TYR A 70 3.34 10.10 -2.63
CA TYR A 70 2.22 10.81 -3.21
C TYR A 70 2.56 11.44 -4.57
N LEU A 71 3.70 12.09 -4.67
CA LEU A 71 4.19 12.64 -5.94
C LEU A 71 4.41 11.53 -6.98
N PHE A 72 4.99 10.40 -6.57
CA PHE A 72 5.17 9.23 -7.43
C PHE A 72 3.83 8.70 -7.98
N VAL A 73 2.80 8.64 -7.14
CA VAL A 73 1.45 8.26 -7.57
C VAL A 73 0.92 9.20 -8.64
N ILE A 74 1.02 10.51 -8.44
CA ILE A 74 0.55 11.50 -9.43
C ILE A 74 1.28 11.30 -10.76
N VAL A 75 2.60 11.18 -10.73
CA VAL A 75 3.41 10.98 -11.94
C VAL A 75 3.02 9.68 -12.66
N THR A 76 2.87 8.57 -11.95
CA THR A 76 2.51 7.28 -12.57
C THR A 76 1.09 7.28 -13.12
N LEU A 77 0.13 7.99 -12.49
CA LEU A 77 -1.23 8.14 -13.02
C LEU A 77 -1.24 9.00 -14.30
N ILE A 78 -0.44 10.06 -14.35
CA ILE A 78 -0.28 10.88 -15.55
C ILE A 78 0.37 10.04 -16.67
N LEU A 79 1.42 9.28 -16.36
CA LEU A 79 2.07 8.42 -17.35
C LEU A 79 1.12 7.35 -17.91
N VAL A 80 0.28 6.73 -17.08
CA VAL A 80 -0.69 5.75 -17.57
C VAL A 80 -1.76 6.38 -18.44
N HIS A 81 -2.11 7.65 -18.17
CA HIS A 81 -3.08 8.36 -19.00
C HIS A 81 -2.56 8.56 -20.45
N PHE A 82 -1.28 8.88 -20.59
CA PHE A 82 -0.68 9.16 -21.92
C PHE A 82 -0.11 7.91 -22.60
N PHE A 83 0.47 6.97 -21.85
CA PHE A 83 1.23 5.83 -22.38
C PHE A 83 0.65 4.47 -21.97
N GLY A 84 -0.46 4.45 -21.23
CA GLY A 84 -1.05 3.21 -20.73
C GLY A 84 -1.67 2.36 -21.84
N ARG A 85 -1.53 1.04 -21.73
CA ARG A 85 -2.27 0.10 -22.57
C ARG A 85 -3.74 0.04 -22.16
N SER A 86 -4.59 0.14 -23.16
CA SER A 86 -6.04 0.04 -22.96
C SER A 86 -6.46 -1.42 -22.83
N ALA A 87 -7.08 -1.74 -21.70
CA ALA A 87 -7.83 -2.97 -21.52
C ALA A 87 -9.30 -2.60 -21.27
N ASN A 88 -10.21 -3.15 -22.08
CA ASN A 88 -11.66 -2.88 -21.98
C ASN A 88 -12.02 -1.37 -22.09
N GLY A 89 -11.35 -0.64 -22.99
CA GLY A 89 -11.68 0.77 -23.28
C GLY A 89 -11.09 1.80 -22.30
N ALA A 90 -10.26 1.41 -21.34
CA ALA A 90 -9.57 2.34 -20.44
C ALA A 90 -8.07 1.98 -20.31
N ALA A 91 -7.19 2.99 -20.43
CA ALA A 91 -5.77 2.83 -20.17
C ALA A 91 -5.54 2.61 -18.67
N ARG A 92 -5.09 1.42 -18.28
CA ARG A 92 -4.95 1.03 -16.87
C ARG A 92 -3.60 0.43 -16.51
N TRP A 93 -2.84 -0.03 -17.50
CA TRP A 93 -1.63 -0.80 -17.31
C TRP A 93 -0.43 -0.11 -17.94
N LEU A 94 0.67 -0.04 -17.20
CA LEU A 94 1.99 0.32 -17.71
C LEU A 94 2.78 -0.97 -17.91
N ASP A 95 3.19 -1.22 -19.16
CA ASP A 95 4.08 -2.32 -19.48
C ASP A 95 5.52 -1.91 -19.16
N LEU A 96 6.10 -2.55 -18.16
CA LEU A 96 7.50 -2.37 -17.76
C LEU A 96 8.42 -3.47 -18.36
N GLY A 97 7.89 -4.29 -19.27
CA GLY A 97 8.61 -5.39 -19.92
C GLY A 97 8.66 -6.66 -19.08
N PHE A 98 8.98 -6.59 -17.80
CA PHE A 98 9.04 -7.74 -16.89
C PHE A 98 7.69 -8.04 -16.24
N PHE A 99 6.91 -7.02 -15.95
CA PHE A 99 5.58 -7.13 -15.35
C PHE A 99 4.73 -5.92 -15.76
N ASP A 100 3.43 -6.13 -15.75
CA ASP A 100 2.45 -5.07 -15.99
C ASP A 100 2.14 -4.39 -14.66
N LEU A 101 2.46 -3.10 -14.55
CA LEU A 101 2.14 -2.29 -13.39
C LEU A 101 0.78 -1.63 -13.57
N GLN A 102 -0.11 -1.83 -12.61
CA GLN A 102 -1.34 -1.05 -12.51
C GLN A 102 -1.16 0.06 -11.47
N PRO A 103 -0.97 1.32 -11.88
CA PRO A 103 -0.68 2.41 -10.96
C PRO A 103 -1.75 2.62 -9.89
N SER A 104 -3.01 2.32 -10.18
CA SER A 104 -4.11 2.44 -9.21
C SER A 104 -3.97 1.49 -8.00
N GLU A 105 -3.35 0.32 -8.15
CA GLU A 105 -3.11 -0.59 -7.03
C GLU A 105 -2.02 -0.03 -6.10
N THR A 106 -0.93 0.46 -6.68
CA THR A 106 0.14 1.12 -5.93
C THR A 106 -0.35 2.41 -5.28
N ALA A 107 -1.19 3.18 -6.00
CA ALA A 107 -1.78 4.42 -5.50
C ALA A 107 -2.59 4.22 -4.23
N LYS A 108 -3.39 3.17 -4.12
CA LYS A 108 -4.18 2.86 -2.92
C LYS A 108 -3.30 2.77 -1.67
N ILE A 109 -2.21 2.02 -1.75
CA ILE A 109 -1.29 1.82 -0.61
C ILE A 109 -0.60 3.13 -0.23
N LEU A 110 -0.06 3.86 -1.22
CA LEU A 110 0.67 5.10 -0.98
C LEU A 110 -0.23 6.22 -0.47
N LEU A 111 -1.49 6.29 -0.94
CA LEU A 111 -2.48 7.24 -0.44
C LEU A 111 -2.87 6.96 1.01
N ILE A 112 -3.04 5.69 1.40
CA ILE A 112 -3.31 5.34 2.80
C ILE A 112 -2.17 5.82 3.70
N LEU A 113 -0.91 5.59 3.32
CA LEU A 113 0.26 6.05 4.07
C LEU A 113 0.34 7.58 4.14
N PHE A 114 0.05 8.26 3.02
CA PHE A 114 0.03 9.71 2.95
C PHE A 114 -1.03 10.31 3.86
N TYR A 115 -2.28 9.83 3.79
CA TYR A 115 -3.36 10.33 4.62
C TYR A 115 -3.13 10.02 6.10
N ALA A 116 -2.60 8.84 6.45
CA ALA A 116 -2.24 8.51 7.82
C ALA A 116 -1.23 9.53 8.38
N GLN A 117 -0.18 9.84 7.63
CA GLN A 117 0.79 10.86 8.03
C GLN A 117 0.17 12.26 8.11
N PHE A 118 -0.64 12.64 7.13
CA PHE A 118 -1.30 13.92 7.08
C PHE A 118 -2.18 14.14 8.31
N ILE A 119 -3.04 13.17 8.64
CA ILE A 119 -3.91 13.22 9.82
C ILE A 119 -3.08 13.29 11.11
N MET A 120 -2.02 12.49 11.23
CA MET A 120 -1.15 12.52 12.41
C MET A 120 -0.46 13.87 12.60
N LYS A 121 -0.01 14.49 11.50
CA LYS A 121 0.69 15.78 11.52
C LYS A 121 -0.24 16.94 11.91
N TYR A 122 -1.48 16.92 11.44
CA TYR A 122 -2.43 18.03 11.63
C TYR A 122 -3.51 17.71 12.65
N ARG A 123 -3.35 16.65 13.44
CA ARG A 123 -4.33 16.16 14.43
C ARG A 123 -4.83 17.26 15.37
N GLU A 124 -3.92 18.06 15.92
CA GLU A 124 -4.29 19.11 16.89
C GLU A 124 -5.13 20.22 16.24
N GLN A 125 -4.82 20.57 14.99
CA GLN A 125 -5.59 21.55 14.24
C GLN A 125 -7.01 21.05 13.92
N PHE A 126 -7.14 19.77 13.55
CA PHE A 126 -8.45 19.16 13.34
C PHE A 126 -9.27 19.10 14.63
N LEU A 127 -8.65 18.77 15.76
CA LEU A 127 -9.33 18.74 17.05
C LEU A 127 -9.81 20.15 17.47
N SER A 128 -9.01 21.19 17.25
CA SER A 128 -9.41 22.57 17.54
C SER A 128 -10.61 23.02 16.70
N LEU A 129 -10.66 22.64 15.42
CA LEU A 129 -11.80 22.92 14.54
C LEU A 129 -13.08 22.20 15.00
N ILE A 130 -12.98 20.97 15.48
CA ILE A 130 -14.12 20.21 16.02
C ILE A 130 -14.64 20.87 17.29
N HIS A 131 -13.78 21.33 18.19
CA HIS A 131 -14.19 22.05 19.41
C HIS A 131 -14.85 23.41 19.10
N ILE A 132 -14.45 24.10 18.05
CA ILE A 132 -15.09 25.35 17.63
C ILE A 132 -16.48 25.08 17.00
N SER A 133 -16.67 23.92 16.38
CA SER A 133 -17.94 23.56 15.74
C SER A 133 -18.94 22.90 16.69
N GLU A 134 -18.56 22.54 17.94
CA GLU A 134 -19.52 22.14 18.96
C GLU A 134 -20.24 23.40 19.47
N PRO A 135 -21.49 23.67 19.07
CA PRO A 135 -22.27 24.75 19.66
C PRO A 135 -22.44 24.43 21.14
N THR A 136 -22.04 25.36 21.99
CA THR A 136 -22.18 25.38 23.43
C THR A 136 -23.54 24.80 23.87
N ARG A 137 -23.59 23.51 24.16
CA ARG A 137 -24.76 22.81 24.71
C ARG A 137 -24.90 23.02 26.22
N HIS A 138 -24.14 23.97 26.80
CA HIS A 138 -24.13 24.29 28.22
C HIS A 138 -24.57 25.74 28.51
N ALA A 139 -25.64 26.21 27.87
CA ALA A 139 -26.28 27.44 28.26
C ALA A 139 -27.80 27.25 28.28
N GLN A 140 -28.29 26.26 29.02
CA GLN A 140 -29.68 26.20 29.49
C GLN A 140 -29.74 25.45 30.82
N ILE A 141 -29.45 26.14 31.93
CA ILE A 141 -30.11 25.99 33.22
C ILE A 141 -30.28 27.39 33.77
#